data_33533d727ec075805dd5683213c54aaa
#
_entry.id   33533d727ec075805dd5683213c54aaa
#
_cell.length_a   1.000
_cell.length_b   1.000
_cell.length_c   1.000
_cell.angle_alpha   90.00
_cell.angle_beta   90.00
_cell.angle_gamma   90.00
#
_symmetry.space_group_name_H-M   'P 1'
#
loop_
_entity.id
_entity.type
_entity.pdbx_description
1 polymer ?
#
loop_
_entity_poly.entity_id
_entity_poly.type
_entity_poly.pdbx_seq_one_letter_code
_entity_poly.pdbx_strand_id
1 'polypeptide(L)'
;MAAADKIDLEIVTPKGKALSVTVDEVTAPSVQGEFGVLPGHLPVVAALRTGIVTYRVGAESKRVAVGSGFAEAGQNKLLILAEEYAERASIDPVLVTRELGEVQGKLEKALAQLESTPDLESEKKQLIERENWLAALLELHGDAPSATMRPIEEWGPAPPAIVEEEDAKGSSSDA
;
A
#
# COMPACT_ATOMS: atom_id res chain seq x y z
N MET A 1 -24.84 10.21 25.12
CA MET A 1 -24.25 9.86 23.80
C MET A 1 -22.92 9.17 24.08
N ALA A 2 -22.79 7.91 23.73
CA ALA A 2 -21.49 7.26 23.77
C ALA A 2 -20.55 8.03 22.84
N ALA A 3 -19.35 8.40 23.30
CA ALA A 3 -18.31 8.92 22.43
C ALA A 3 -18.09 7.85 21.36
N ALA A 4 -18.16 8.25 20.10
CA ALA A 4 -17.83 7.35 19.01
C ALA A 4 -16.41 6.85 19.26
N ASP A 5 -16.24 5.53 19.32
CA ASP A 5 -14.92 4.94 19.43
C ASP A 5 -14.04 5.45 18.30
N LYS A 6 -12.79 5.74 18.61
CA LYS A 6 -11.81 6.26 17.66
C LYS A 6 -10.65 5.28 17.51
N ILE A 7 -9.86 5.48 16.50
CA ILE A 7 -8.68 4.67 16.21
C ILE A 7 -7.42 5.50 16.50
N ASP A 8 -6.49 4.96 17.24
CA ASP A 8 -5.17 5.54 17.40
C ASP A 8 -4.29 5.06 16.24
N LEU A 9 -4.07 5.95 15.27
CA LEU A 9 -3.19 5.73 14.14
C LEU A 9 -1.76 6.13 14.48
N GLU A 10 -0.83 5.20 14.37
CA GLU A 10 0.61 5.45 14.48
C GLU A 10 1.31 4.99 13.21
N ILE A 11 2.17 5.85 12.64
CA ILE A 11 3.07 5.51 11.53
C ILE A 11 4.50 5.66 12.02
N VAL A 12 5.26 4.58 11.89
CA VAL A 12 6.66 4.49 12.32
C VAL A 12 7.52 4.12 11.12
N THR A 13 8.65 4.77 11.00
CA THR A 13 9.67 4.51 9.97
C THR A 13 11.01 4.17 10.64
N PRO A 14 12.02 3.74 9.89
CA PRO A 14 13.38 3.56 10.44
C PRO A 14 13.98 4.82 11.08
N LYS A 15 13.44 6.00 10.71
CA LYS A 15 13.86 7.30 11.29
C LYS A 15 13.13 7.61 12.61
N GLY A 16 12.13 6.81 12.98
CA GLY A 16 11.32 6.99 14.18
C GLY A 16 9.83 7.18 13.88
N LYS A 17 9.09 7.62 14.89
CA LYS A 17 7.64 7.87 14.78
C LYS A 17 7.40 9.09 13.88
N ALA A 18 6.71 8.88 12.76
CA ALA A 18 6.40 9.90 11.77
C ALA A 18 5.04 10.56 12.01
N LEU A 19 4.03 9.77 12.44
CA LEU A 19 2.67 10.26 12.70
C LEU A 19 2.10 9.55 13.95
N SER A 20 1.33 10.29 14.75
CA SER A 20 0.51 9.74 15.83
C SER A 20 -0.72 10.63 15.98
N VAL A 21 -1.89 10.09 15.68
CA VAL A 21 -3.16 10.84 15.66
C VAL A 21 -4.34 9.92 15.92
N THR A 22 -5.34 10.43 16.64
CA THR A 22 -6.61 9.74 16.87
C THR A 22 -7.59 10.11 15.76
N VAL A 23 -8.13 9.11 15.06
CA VAL A 23 -8.91 9.25 13.82
C VAL A 23 -10.24 8.50 13.88
N ASP A 24 -11.15 8.80 12.98
CA ASP A 24 -12.45 8.13 12.87
C ASP A 24 -12.38 6.89 11.98
N GLU A 25 -11.57 6.95 10.94
CA GLU A 25 -11.35 5.85 9.99
C GLU A 25 -9.99 6.01 9.29
N VAL A 26 -9.44 4.90 8.82
CA VAL A 26 -8.22 4.86 8.01
C VAL A 26 -8.42 3.92 6.84
N THR A 27 -7.93 4.31 5.65
CA THR A 27 -7.76 3.43 4.49
C THR A 27 -6.28 3.35 4.17
N ALA A 28 -5.76 2.15 4.04
CA ALA A 28 -4.34 1.91 3.77
C ALA A 28 -4.13 0.96 2.58
N PRO A 29 -3.03 1.14 1.80
CA PRO A 29 -2.74 0.32 0.63
C PRO A 29 -2.06 -0.99 1.05
N SER A 30 -2.69 -2.13 0.80
CA SER A 30 -2.05 -3.43 0.97
C SER A 30 -1.67 -4.06 -0.36
N VAL A 31 -0.85 -5.12 -0.30
CA VAL A 31 -0.49 -5.91 -1.49
C VAL A 31 -1.70 -6.62 -2.11
N GLN A 32 -2.79 -6.77 -1.37
CA GLN A 32 -4.04 -7.38 -1.84
C GLN A 32 -5.11 -6.35 -2.25
N GLY A 33 -4.78 -5.06 -2.18
CA GLY A 33 -5.69 -3.96 -2.44
C GLY A 33 -5.81 -3.02 -1.24
N GLU A 34 -6.67 -2.03 -1.32
CA GLU A 34 -6.92 -1.13 -0.20
C GLU A 34 -7.78 -1.81 0.86
N PHE A 35 -7.48 -1.57 2.13
CA PHE A 35 -8.31 -2.00 3.24
C PHE A 35 -8.64 -0.84 4.17
N GLY A 36 -9.87 -0.86 4.68
CA GLY A 36 -10.36 0.14 5.62
C GLY A 36 -10.35 -0.37 7.05
N VAL A 37 -9.96 0.49 7.98
CA VAL A 37 -10.00 0.24 9.42
C VAL A 37 -10.97 1.21 10.06
N LEU A 38 -11.96 0.65 10.75
CA LEU A 38 -12.96 1.36 11.56
C LEU A 38 -12.78 0.96 13.04
N PRO A 39 -13.32 1.74 13.98
CA PRO A 39 -13.35 1.34 15.38
C PRO A 39 -13.99 -0.04 15.56
N GLY A 40 -13.39 -0.87 16.40
CA GLY A 40 -13.84 -2.25 16.61
C GLY A 40 -13.37 -3.24 15.54
N HIS A 41 -12.50 -2.83 14.62
CA HIS A 41 -11.93 -3.74 13.62
C HIS A 41 -11.27 -4.95 14.27
N LEU A 42 -11.52 -6.13 13.72
CA LEU A 42 -10.88 -7.36 14.17
C LEU A 42 -9.36 -7.29 13.98
N PRO A 43 -8.59 -7.96 14.86
CA PRO A 43 -7.14 -7.99 14.69
C PRO A 43 -6.72 -8.54 13.33
N VAL A 44 -5.87 -7.79 12.63
CA VAL A 44 -5.32 -8.15 11.33
C VAL A 44 -3.91 -7.62 11.17
N VAL A 45 -3.07 -8.40 10.50
CA VAL A 45 -1.76 -7.96 10.02
C VAL A 45 -1.79 -8.01 8.50
N ALA A 46 -1.42 -6.90 7.85
CA ALA A 46 -1.42 -6.77 6.41
C ALA A 46 -0.04 -6.31 5.91
N ALA A 47 0.44 -6.92 4.83
CA ALA A 47 1.60 -6.39 4.10
C ALA A 47 1.16 -5.17 3.29
N LEU A 48 1.89 -4.08 3.43
CA LEU A 48 1.64 -2.83 2.73
C LEU A 48 2.47 -2.73 1.46
N ARG A 49 1.88 -2.20 0.42
CA ARG A 49 2.60 -1.67 -0.74
C ARG A 49 2.79 -0.16 -0.57
N THR A 50 3.75 0.39 -1.27
CA THR A 50 3.90 1.84 -1.40
C THR A 50 2.62 2.47 -1.96
N GLY A 51 2.15 3.54 -1.33
CA GLY A 51 0.92 4.22 -1.73
C GLY A 51 0.46 5.26 -0.72
N ILE A 52 -0.83 5.60 -0.80
CA ILE A 52 -1.44 6.64 0.01
C ILE A 52 -2.25 6.02 1.14
N VAL A 53 -2.00 6.51 2.35
CA VAL A 53 -2.87 6.29 3.51
C VAL A 53 -3.80 7.50 3.62
N THR A 54 -5.09 7.24 3.65
CA THR A 54 -6.12 8.25 3.87
C THR A 54 -6.73 8.04 5.24
N TYR A 55 -6.88 9.09 6.02
CA TYR A 55 -7.55 9.02 7.32
C TYR A 55 -8.43 10.24 7.55
N ARG A 56 -9.49 10.06 8.36
CA ARG A 56 -10.46 11.08 8.64
C ARG A 56 -10.43 11.49 10.12
N VAL A 57 -10.46 12.80 10.35
CA VAL A 57 -10.59 13.40 11.69
C VAL A 57 -11.79 14.36 11.66
N GLY A 58 -12.91 13.93 12.21
CA GLY A 58 -14.17 14.68 12.11
C GLY A 58 -14.64 14.81 10.66
N ALA A 59 -14.76 16.03 10.18
CA ALA A 59 -15.14 16.33 8.80
C ALA A 59 -13.97 16.41 7.83
N GLU A 60 -12.73 16.36 8.32
CA GLU A 60 -11.52 16.50 7.50
C GLU A 60 -10.96 15.15 7.09
N SER A 61 -10.69 14.98 5.80
CA SER A 61 -9.94 13.86 5.24
C SER A 61 -8.51 14.33 4.98
N LYS A 62 -7.54 13.54 5.46
CA LYS A 62 -6.11 13.79 5.31
C LYS A 62 -5.45 12.62 4.61
N ARG A 63 -4.39 12.91 3.85
CA ARG A 63 -3.66 11.94 3.06
C ARG A 63 -2.16 12.06 3.32
N VAL A 64 -1.48 10.94 3.41
CA VAL A 64 -0.02 10.85 3.53
C VAL A 64 0.49 9.72 2.64
N ALA A 65 1.72 9.84 2.15
CA ALA A 65 2.37 8.76 1.43
C ALA A 65 3.16 7.87 2.40
N VAL A 66 3.10 6.57 2.17
CA VAL A 66 3.88 5.56 2.89
C VAL A 66 4.59 4.64 1.92
N GLY A 67 5.81 4.23 2.25
CA GLY A 67 6.53 3.18 1.56
C GLY A 67 5.95 1.80 1.89
N SER A 68 6.54 0.76 1.29
CA SER A 68 6.22 -0.64 1.63
C SER A 68 6.46 -0.93 3.11
N GLY A 69 5.81 -1.95 3.64
CA GLY A 69 5.94 -2.33 5.04
C GLY A 69 4.81 -3.21 5.55
N PHE A 70 4.39 -3.01 6.78
CA PHE A 70 3.33 -3.79 7.42
C PHE A 70 2.39 -2.88 8.20
N ALA A 71 1.13 -3.29 8.30
CA ALA A 71 0.14 -2.69 9.17
C ALA A 71 -0.43 -3.74 10.14
N GLU A 72 -0.58 -3.35 11.39
CA GLU A 72 -1.25 -4.14 12.41
C GLU A 72 -2.44 -3.34 12.94
N ALA A 73 -3.65 -3.85 12.73
CA ALA A 73 -4.87 -3.26 13.26
C ALA A 73 -5.45 -4.15 14.36
N GLY A 74 -6.10 -3.54 15.35
CA GLY A 74 -6.83 -4.22 16.42
C GLY A 74 -6.99 -3.35 17.67
N GLN A 75 -8.02 -3.62 18.46
CA GLN A 75 -8.28 -2.91 19.73
C GLN A 75 -8.29 -1.37 19.59
N ASN A 76 -8.94 -0.87 18.52
CA ASN A 76 -8.98 0.55 18.21
C ASN A 76 -7.60 1.20 17.96
N LYS A 77 -6.62 0.42 17.56
CA LYS A 77 -5.29 0.89 17.19
C LYS A 77 -4.93 0.41 15.80
N LEU A 78 -4.26 1.28 15.01
CA LEU A 78 -3.61 0.92 13.76
C LEU A 78 -2.16 1.38 13.81
N LEU A 79 -1.25 0.42 13.83
CA LEU A 79 0.18 0.65 13.72
C LEU A 79 0.64 0.34 12.30
N ILE A 80 1.26 1.31 11.65
CA ILE A 80 1.90 1.17 10.35
C ILE A 80 3.42 1.27 10.52
N LEU A 81 4.12 0.23 10.08
CA LEU A 81 5.58 0.20 9.97
C LEU A 81 5.93 0.33 8.50
N ALA A 82 6.41 1.49 8.08
CA ALA A 82 6.69 1.79 6.68
C ALA A 82 8.16 2.18 6.48
N GLU A 83 8.73 1.83 5.35
CA GLU A 83 10.10 2.21 4.95
C GLU A 83 10.24 3.74 4.83
N GLU A 84 9.23 4.40 4.29
CA GLU A 84 9.24 5.83 4.00
C GLU A 84 7.89 6.46 4.39
N TYR A 85 7.93 7.77 4.67
CA TYR A 85 6.76 8.58 5.00
C TYR A 85 6.92 9.98 4.44
N ALA A 86 5.86 10.55 3.87
CA ALA A 86 5.82 11.93 3.45
C ALA A 86 4.45 12.56 3.60
N GLU A 87 4.44 13.84 3.94
CA GLU A 87 3.26 14.71 3.89
C GLU A 87 3.30 15.58 2.64
N ARG A 88 2.13 16.00 2.17
CA ARG A 88 2.00 16.83 0.97
C ARG A 88 2.87 18.09 1.02
N ALA A 89 2.97 18.73 2.17
CA ALA A 89 3.74 19.96 2.35
C ALA A 89 5.26 19.78 2.21
N SER A 90 5.76 18.56 2.33
CA SER A 90 7.19 18.24 2.21
C SER A 90 7.63 17.90 0.80
N ILE A 91 6.71 17.88 -0.17
CA ILE A 91 6.95 17.41 -1.54
C ILE A 91 7.26 18.60 -2.46
N ASP A 92 8.43 18.54 -3.12
CA ASP A 92 8.73 19.40 -4.27
C ASP A 92 8.45 18.62 -5.57
N PRO A 93 7.35 18.93 -6.27
CA PRO A 93 6.94 18.15 -7.43
C PRO A 93 7.94 18.23 -8.58
N VAL A 94 8.68 19.33 -8.71
CA VAL A 94 9.68 19.51 -9.78
C VAL A 94 10.86 18.56 -9.57
N LEU A 95 11.35 18.48 -8.33
CA LEU A 95 12.44 17.57 -7.99
C LEU A 95 11.99 16.10 -8.12
N VAL A 96 10.80 15.77 -7.64
CA VAL A 96 10.25 14.42 -7.72
C VAL A 96 10.05 13.98 -9.16
N THR A 97 9.49 14.83 -10.02
CA THR A 97 9.30 14.52 -11.46
C THR A 97 10.62 14.28 -12.16
N ARG A 98 11.65 15.09 -11.88
CA ARG A 98 12.98 14.89 -12.45
C ARG A 98 13.58 13.55 -12.02
N GLU A 99 13.54 13.26 -10.73
CA GLU A 99 14.07 12.01 -10.19
C GLU A 99 13.32 10.79 -10.76
N LEU A 100 11.99 10.88 -10.90
CA LEU A 100 11.17 9.84 -11.52
C LEU A 100 11.65 9.53 -12.94
N GLY A 101 11.91 10.55 -13.75
CA GLY A 101 12.45 10.38 -15.12
C GLY A 101 13.83 9.71 -15.13
N GLU A 102 14.71 10.05 -14.17
CA GLU A 102 16.02 9.41 -14.04
C GLU A 102 15.90 7.92 -13.64
N VAL A 103 15.02 7.61 -12.70
CA VAL A 103 14.76 6.23 -12.24
C VAL A 103 14.16 5.39 -13.36
N GLN A 104 13.20 5.92 -14.10
CA GLN A 104 12.59 5.25 -15.24
C GLN A 104 13.62 4.94 -16.34
N GLY A 105 14.50 5.88 -16.64
CA GLY A 105 15.57 5.65 -17.61
C GLY A 105 16.59 4.58 -17.18
N LYS A 106 16.86 4.46 -15.88
CA LYS A 106 17.70 3.38 -15.34
C LYS A 106 16.98 2.03 -15.38
N LEU A 107 15.71 2.02 -14.99
CA LEU A 107 14.88 0.81 -15.00
C LEU A 107 14.73 0.26 -16.43
N GLU A 108 14.48 1.10 -17.41
CA GLU A 108 14.41 0.70 -18.82
C GLU A 108 15.70 0.03 -19.29
N LYS A 109 16.86 0.61 -18.94
CA LYS A 109 18.18 0.01 -19.26
C LYS A 109 18.40 -1.32 -18.56
N ALA A 110 18.00 -1.43 -17.28
CA ALA A 110 18.12 -2.67 -16.53
C ALA A 110 17.20 -3.77 -17.07
N LEU A 111 16.00 -3.41 -17.52
CA LEU A 111 15.05 -4.36 -18.14
C LEU A 111 15.49 -4.83 -19.53
N ALA A 112 16.24 -4.01 -20.26
CA ALA A 112 16.78 -4.36 -21.59
C ALA A 112 17.95 -5.37 -21.51
N GLN A 113 18.50 -5.63 -20.34
CA GLN A 113 19.56 -6.62 -20.18
C GLN A 113 18.97 -8.03 -20.22
N LEU A 114 19.49 -8.86 -21.12
CA LEU A 114 19.02 -10.24 -21.35
C LEU A 114 19.57 -11.23 -20.31
N GLU A 115 20.70 -10.90 -19.67
CA GLU A 115 21.29 -11.72 -18.62
C GLU A 115 20.67 -11.37 -17.27
N SER A 116 20.15 -12.38 -16.57
CA SER A 116 19.61 -12.23 -15.21
C SER A 116 20.65 -12.69 -14.21
N THR A 117 21.21 -11.75 -13.45
CA THR A 117 22.07 -12.04 -12.30
C THR A 117 21.34 -11.64 -11.02
N PRO A 118 21.64 -12.27 -9.86
CA PRO A 118 21.03 -11.90 -8.59
C PRO A 118 21.19 -10.41 -8.25
N ASP A 119 22.33 -9.81 -8.60
CA ASP A 119 22.59 -8.39 -8.37
C ASP A 119 21.70 -7.52 -9.25
N LEU A 120 21.54 -7.89 -10.53
CA LEU A 120 20.67 -7.16 -11.47
C LEU A 120 19.18 -7.25 -11.06
N GLU A 121 18.73 -8.41 -10.57
CA GLU A 121 17.35 -8.56 -10.08
C GLU A 121 17.12 -7.73 -8.81
N SER A 122 18.11 -7.64 -7.93
CA SER A 122 18.04 -6.76 -6.76
C SER A 122 17.99 -5.29 -7.15
N GLU A 123 18.80 -4.87 -8.14
CA GLU A 123 18.80 -3.51 -8.66
C GLU A 123 17.45 -3.15 -9.30
N LYS A 124 16.89 -4.05 -10.14
CA LYS A 124 15.57 -3.86 -10.73
C LYS A 124 14.50 -3.65 -9.68
N LYS A 125 14.50 -4.49 -8.63
CA LYS A 125 13.54 -4.39 -7.54
C LYS A 125 13.64 -3.04 -6.82
N GLN A 126 14.84 -2.59 -6.49
CA GLN A 126 15.06 -1.29 -5.85
C GLN A 126 14.60 -0.12 -6.73
N LEU A 127 14.84 -0.19 -8.04
CA LEU A 127 14.39 0.83 -8.98
C LEU A 127 12.86 0.87 -9.09
N ILE A 128 12.19 -0.28 -9.10
CA ILE A 128 10.72 -0.38 -9.11
C ILE A 128 10.14 0.20 -7.80
N GLU A 129 10.70 -0.13 -6.65
CA GLU A 129 10.24 0.43 -5.37
C GLU A 129 10.44 1.94 -5.32
N ARG A 130 11.58 2.44 -5.82
CA ARG A 130 11.82 3.88 -5.92
C ARG A 130 10.86 4.58 -6.88
N GLU A 131 10.59 3.99 -8.05
CA GLU A 131 9.59 4.50 -8.99
C GLU A 131 8.20 4.61 -8.34
N ASN A 132 7.76 3.54 -7.65
CA ASN A 132 6.48 3.52 -6.93
C ASN A 132 6.40 4.60 -5.84
N TRP A 133 7.49 4.82 -5.11
CA TRP A 133 7.55 5.86 -4.11
C TRP A 133 7.40 7.26 -4.71
N LEU A 134 8.16 7.56 -5.75
CA LEU A 134 8.09 8.85 -6.43
C LEU A 134 6.71 9.08 -7.07
N ALA A 135 6.10 8.04 -7.64
CA ALA A 135 4.73 8.10 -8.15
C ALA A 135 3.71 8.40 -7.04
N ALA A 136 3.84 7.77 -5.86
CA ALA A 136 2.98 8.05 -4.71
C ALA A 136 3.12 9.49 -4.21
N LEU A 137 4.33 10.06 -4.22
CA LEU A 137 4.55 11.45 -3.86
C LEU A 137 3.83 12.42 -4.83
N LEU A 138 3.91 12.18 -6.13
CA LEU A 138 3.20 12.98 -7.12
C LEU A 138 1.68 12.84 -6.99
N GLU A 139 1.19 11.64 -6.73
CA GLU A 139 -0.24 11.40 -6.45
C GLU A 139 -0.70 12.17 -5.21
N LEU A 140 0.09 12.17 -4.13
CA LEU A 140 -0.21 12.91 -2.91
C LEU A 140 -0.22 14.42 -3.15
N HIS A 141 0.69 14.92 -3.98
CA HIS A 141 0.75 16.33 -4.35
C HIS A 141 -0.45 16.75 -5.21
N GLY A 142 -1.00 15.84 -6.02
CA GLY A 142 -2.11 16.07 -6.94
C GLY A 142 -1.70 16.06 -8.42
N ASP A 143 -0.41 15.81 -8.70
CA ASP A 143 0.15 15.66 -10.04
C ASP A 143 0.36 14.17 -10.33
N ALA A 144 -0.75 13.41 -10.39
CA ALA A 144 -0.66 11.99 -10.68
C ALA A 144 0.11 11.75 -11.98
N PRO A 145 1.20 10.93 -11.97
CA PRO A 145 1.88 10.57 -13.20
C PRO A 145 0.89 9.80 -14.09
N SER A 146 0.96 10.05 -15.38
CA SER A 146 0.19 9.25 -16.34
C SER A 146 0.54 7.77 -16.15
N ALA A 147 -0.45 7.03 -15.66
CA ALA A 147 -0.56 5.58 -15.53
C ALA A 147 0.76 4.77 -15.67
N THR A 148 1.64 4.88 -14.70
CA THR A 148 2.78 3.98 -14.54
C THR A 148 2.51 2.86 -13.53
N MET A 149 1.29 2.76 -13.02
CA MET A 149 0.88 1.55 -12.32
C MET A 149 0.84 0.42 -13.34
N ARG A 150 1.92 -0.33 -13.43
CA ARG A 150 1.91 -1.59 -14.15
C ARG A 150 0.82 -2.45 -13.53
N PRO A 151 -0.14 -2.94 -14.34
CA PRO A 151 -1.19 -3.81 -13.82
C PRO A 151 -0.57 -5.02 -13.11
N ILE A 152 -1.25 -5.52 -12.10
CA ILE A 152 -0.92 -6.75 -11.35
C ILE A 152 -0.75 -7.98 -12.26
N GLU A 153 -1.13 -7.88 -13.52
CA GLU A 153 -1.02 -8.93 -14.55
C GLU A 153 0.39 -9.45 -14.80
N GLU A 154 1.45 -8.72 -14.40
CA GLU A 154 2.82 -9.22 -14.47
C GLU A 154 3.25 -10.11 -13.28
N TRP A 155 2.37 -10.35 -12.31
CA TRP A 155 2.66 -11.17 -11.12
C TRP A 155 2.39 -12.67 -11.29
N GLY A 156 2.18 -13.12 -12.52
CA GLY A 156 1.86 -14.51 -12.84
C GLY A 156 0.35 -14.80 -12.82
N PRO A 157 -0.06 -15.98 -13.26
CA PRO A 157 -1.47 -16.34 -13.32
C PRO A 157 -2.11 -16.28 -11.94
N ALA A 158 -3.31 -15.70 -11.88
CA ALA A 158 -4.10 -15.68 -10.65
C ALA A 158 -4.21 -17.09 -10.06
N PRO A 159 -4.14 -17.25 -8.73
CA PRO A 159 -4.35 -18.56 -8.13
C PRO A 159 -5.72 -19.09 -8.57
N PRO A 160 -5.84 -20.42 -8.82
CA PRO A 160 -7.10 -21.00 -9.24
C PRO A 160 -8.18 -20.65 -8.21
N ALA A 161 -9.36 -20.27 -8.72
CA ALA A 161 -10.51 -20.02 -7.86
C ALA A 161 -10.74 -21.24 -6.97
N ILE A 162 -10.92 -21.03 -5.68
CA ILE A 162 -11.33 -22.08 -4.75
C ILE A 162 -12.74 -22.48 -5.19
N VAL A 163 -12.84 -23.64 -5.82
CA VAL A 163 -14.15 -24.26 -6.11
C VAL A 163 -14.61 -24.82 -4.77
N GLU A 164 -15.59 -24.19 -4.15
CA GLU A 164 -16.32 -24.82 -3.05
C GLU A 164 -17.01 -26.06 -3.64
N GLU A 165 -16.57 -27.26 -3.24
CA GLU A 165 -17.27 -28.47 -3.52
C GLU A 165 -18.62 -28.39 -2.78
N GLU A 166 -19.71 -28.14 -3.51
CA GLU A 166 -21.05 -28.38 -3.01
C GLU A 166 -21.18 -29.87 -2.68
N ASP A 167 -21.32 -30.17 -1.40
CA ASP A 167 -21.65 -31.49 -0.89
C ASP A 167 -22.90 -32.00 -1.60
N ALA A 168 -22.72 -32.86 -2.58
CA ALA A 168 -23.77 -33.66 -3.16
C ALA A 168 -24.26 -34.65 -2.11
N LYS A 169 -25.20 -34.25 -1.28
CA LYS A 169 -26.03 -35.16 -0.50
C LYS A 169 -26.95 -35.91 -1.46
N GLY A 170 -26.49 -37.07 -1.87
CA GLY A 170 -27.32 -38.06 -2.51
C GLY A 170 -28.48 -38.46 -1.62
N SER A 171 -29.69 -38.21 -2.09
CA SER A 171 -30.86 -38.81 -1.57
C SER A 171 -30.93 -40.28 -2.06
N SER A 172 -30.73 -41.24 -1.19
CA SER A 172 -31.21 -42.57 -1.41
C SER A 172 -32.63 -42.67 -0.79
N SER A 173 -33.66 -42.67 -1.59
CA SER A 173 -34.95 -43.16 -1.21
C SER A 173 -35.07 -44.61 -1.70
N ASP A 174 -35.04 -45.43 -0.86
CA ASP A 174 -35.94 -46.48 -0.47
C ASP A 174 -36.95 -47.03 -1.49
N ALA A 175 -36.90 -48.31 -1.59
CA ALA A 175 -38.07 -49.16 -1.91
C ALA A 175 -38.14 -50.30 -0.91
#